data_7ba36a701ae270271489e039f493dfc9
#
_entry.id   7ba36a701ae270271489e039f493dfc9
#
_cell.length_a   1.000
_cell.length_b   1.000
_cell.length_c   1.000
_cell.angle_alpha   90.00
_cell.angle_beta   90.00
_cell.angle_gamma   90.00
#
_symmetry.space_group_name_H-M   'P 1'
#
loop_
_entity.id
_entity.type
_entity.pdbx_description
1 polymer ?
#
loop_
_entity_poly.entity_id
_entity_poly.type
_entity_poly.pdbx_seq_one_letter_code
_entity_poly.pdbx_strand_id
1 'polypeptide(L)'
;IRLIYSGKTTSDTGTAVTIGNSQYNGKYWDPTYVGYKYNEKFSLHESNGTTGYNWFTNTQKYNFGTGYSFDESIKKFTLTGDIQQLTWKDNHDEIVKNNLYSCLETSCNVVYKITGYQNEPTMIVQPISYSSDSYADTLTNTINSTIKTTLDTWYKNNMTAYTSYLADTTFCNDRSVTGGSGYLTTPTTYYGAFNRLYNRRTPSLKCAQANDKFTLTTESAKLDYPVSLITADEASMAGGVYNIANSNYYLYNGQYTWTLSPSRFESYYSFASVWSVDPSGSLNPWRDVTNSFGARPVINLKADTQITKGDGTALNPYVVKS
;
A
#
# COMPACT_ATOMS: atom_id res chain seq x y z
N ILE A 1 -9.10 -17.68 -16.34
CA ILE A 1 -10.18 -17.35 -15.38
C ILE A 1 -9.54 -16.82 -14.11
N ARG A 2 -10.00 -15.65 -13.64
CA ARG A 2 -9.56 -15.07 -12.36
C ARG A 2 -10.49 -15.54 -11.25
N LEU A 3 -9.90 -16.05 -10.18
CA LEU A 3 -10.60 -16.53 -9.00
C LEU A 3 -10.25 -15.67 -7.78
N ILE A 4 -11.21 -15.47 -6.90
CA ILE A 4 -11.01 -14.78 -5.62
C ILE A 4 -11.40 -15.70 -4.48
N TYR A 5 -10.58 -15.71 -3.42
CA TYR A 5 -10.83 -16.50 -2.23
C TYR A 5 -12.18 -16.13 -1.57
N SER A 6 -12.94 -17.12 -1.23
CA SER A 6 -14.26 -16.97 -0.59
C SER A 6 -14.50 -18.02 0.50
N GLY A 7 -13.47 -18.38 1.25
CA GLY A 7 -13.54 -19.35 2.31
C GLY A 7 -12.98 -20.73 1.92
N LYS A 8 -12.96 -21.63 2.88
CA LYS A 8 -12.51 -23.03 2.71
C LYS A 8 -13.65 -23.98 2.36
N THR A 9 -14.87 -23.58 2.66
CA THR A 9 -16.08 -24.34 2.39
C THR A 9 -17.15 -23.42 1.78
N THR A 10 -18.15 -24.03 1.16
CA THR A 10 -19.29 -23.31 0.55
C THR A 10 -20.23 -22.67 1.58
N SER A 11 -20.10 -23.03 2.84
CA SER A 11 -20.87 -22.47 3.95
C SER A 11 -20.14 -21.34 4.71
N ASP A 12 -18.90 -21.03 4.34
CA ASP A 12 -18.13 -19.98 4.98
C ASP A 12 -18.77 -18.61 4.72
N THR A 13 -18.84 -17.80 5.77
CA THR A 13 -19.40 -16.44 5.76
C THR A 13 -18.60 -15.52 6.67
N GLY A 14 -18.87 -14.21 6.60
CA GLY A 14 -18.24 -13.23 7.47
C GLY A 14 -16.73 -13.21 7.31
N THR A 15 -15.98 -13.28 8.40
CA THR A 15 -14.51 -13.25 8.38
C THR A 15 -13.87 -14.52 7.83
N ALA A 16 -14.60 -15.63 7.75
CA ALA A 16 -14.08 -16.88 7.18
C ALA A 16 -13.82 -16.80 5.67
N VAL A 17 -14.43 -15.83 4.97
CA VAL A 17 -14.19 -15.58 3.54
C VAL A 17 -12.99 -14.66 3.26
N THR A 18 -12.18 -14.35 4.27
CA THR A 18 -10.94 -13.58 4.18
C THR A 18 -9.79 -14.33 4.82
N ILE A 19 -8.56 -13.98 4.47
CA ILE A 19 -7.34 -14.55 5.06
C ILE A 19 -6.76 -13.66 6.18
N GLY A 20 -7.55 -12.96 6.86
CA GLY A 20 -7.16 -12.10 7.98
C GLY A 20 -8.01 -10.84 8.01
N ASN A 21 -8.16 -10.31 9.21
CA ASN A 21 -8.76 -9.01 9.49
C ASN A 21 -7.83 -8.32 10.47
N SER A 22 -6.66 -7.92 9.98
CA SER A 22 -5.65 -7.27 10.79
C SER A 22 -5.28 -5.91 10.23
N GLN A 23 -4.67 -5.11 11.03
CA GLN A 23 -3.99 -3.91 10.58
C GLN A 23 -2.69 -4.33 9.88
N TYR A 24 -2.66 -4.20 8.56
CA TYR A 24 -1.47 -4.52 7.77
C TYR A 24 -0.40 -3.44 7.86
N ASN A 25 -0.79 -2.20 8.15
CA ASN A 25 0.10 -1.06 8.20
C ASN A 25 -0.09 -0.30 9.50
N GLY A 26 1.01 0.05 10.16
CA GLY A 26 1.00 0.81 11.41
C GLY A 26 1.08 2.33 11.23
N LYS A 27 1.25 2.82 9.99
CA LYS A 27 1.48 4.23 9.70
C LYS A 27 0.50 4.75 8.66
N TYR A 28 -0.44 5.56 9.07
CA TYR A 28 -1.48 6.12 8.19
C TYR A 28 -0.94 7.19 7.22
N TRP A 29 0.18 7.81 7.57
CA TRP A 29 0.80 8.90 6.80
C TRP A 29 1.81 8.44 5.75
N ASP A 30 2.19 7.16 5.74
CA ASP A 30 3.22 6.67 4.83
C ASP A 30 2.60 6.13 3.54
N PRO A 31 2.73 6.84 2.42
CA PRO A 31 2.14 6.44 1.16
C PRO A 31 2.79 5.21 0.52
N THR A 32 3.91 4.71 1.03
CA THR A 32 4.45 3.42 0.59
C THR A 32 3.44 2.31 0.77
N TYR A 33 2.56 2.44 1.74
CA TYR A 33 1.53 1.44 2.01
C TYR A 33 0.40 1.37 0.99
N VAL A 34 0.35 2.28 0.02
CA VAL A 34 -0.52 2.12 -1.16
C VAL A 34 0.12 1.25 -2.24
N GLY A 35 1.41 0.93 -2.13
CA GLY A 35 2.14 0.04 -3.04
C GLY A 35 2.06 -1.41 -2.60
N TYR A 36 1.84 -2.32 -3.56
CA TYR A 36 1.94 -3.76 -3.32
C TYR A 36 3.39 -4.18 -3.06
N LYS A 37 4.33 -3.58 -3.79
CA LYS A 37 5.74 -3.42 -3.46
C LYS A 37 6.11 -1.93 -3.54
N TYR A 38 7.18 -1.54 -2.90
CA TYR A 38 7.58 -0.14 -2.81
C TYR A 38 9.10 0.00 -2.61
N ASN A 39 9.59 1.21 -2.39
CA ASN A 39 10.95 1.50 -1.95
C ASN A 39 10.99 2.61 -0.89
N GLU A 40 12.14 2.79 -0.24
CA GLU A 40 12.31 3.82 0.79
C GLU A 40 12.19 5.25 0.24
N LYS A 41 12.60 5.48 -1.00
CA LYS A 41 12.51 6.79 -1.65
C LYS A 41 11.06 7.26 -1.80
N PHE A 42 10.17 6.34 -2.20
CA PHE A 42 8.74 6.64 -2.32
C PHE A 42 8.16 7.07 -0.97
N SER A 43 8.43 6.31 0.09
CA SER A 43 8.01 6.66 1.44
C SER A 43 8.51 8.05 1.84
N LEU A 44 9.75 8.31 1.58
CA LEU A 44 10.37 9.54 1.97
C LEU A 44 9.75 10.77 1.28
N HIS A 45 9.58 10.72 0.00
CA HIS A 45 9.02 11.84 -0.77
C HIS A 45 7.57 12.12 -0.44
N GLU A 46 6.79 11.08 -0.25
CA GLU A 46 5.37 11.23 0.02
C GLU A 46 5.06 11.67 1.45
N SER A 47 5.85 11.27 2.42
CA SER A 47 5.60 11.68 3.79
C SER A 47 5.98 13.12 4.08
N ASN A 48 6.57 13.79 3.15
CA ASN A 48 7.34 14.93 3.43
C ASN A 48 6.87 16.24 2.95
N GLY A 49 6.02 16.38 2.17
CA GLY A 49 5.57 17.67 1.72
C GLY A 49 6.46 18.26 0.62
N THR A 50 6.27 19.55 0.40
CA THR A 50 6.57 20.23 -0.85
C THR A 50 8.04 20.50 -1.15
N THR A 51 8.95 20.26 -0.26
CA THR A 51 10.32 20.75 -0.39
C THR A 51 11.36 19.70 -0.10
N GLY A 52 11.14 18.50 -0.56
CA GLY A 52 12.01 17.40 -0.31
C GLY A 52 12.41 17.38 1.17
N TYR A 53 11.86 17.21 2.06
CA TYR A 53 11.26 17.41 3.18
C TYR A 53 11.79 16.82 4.40
N ASN A 54 11.35 17.28 5.33
CA ASN A 54 11.66 16.87 6.66
C ASN A 54 10.38 16.57 7.43
N TRP A 55 10.12 15.32 7.59
CA TRP A 55 9.09 14.79 8.43
C TRP A 55 8.97 15.53 9.78
N PHE A 56 10.10 15.85 10.39
CA PHE A 56 10.14 16.51 11.67
C PHE A 56 9.81 17.99 11.62
N THR A 57 10.10 18.66 10.51
CA THR A 57 9.87 20.09 10.40
C THR A 57 8.45 20.43 10.05
N ASN A 58 7.78 19.61 9.24
CA ASN A 58 6.43 19.93 8.76
C ASN A 58 5.31 19.48 9.67
N THR A 59 5.55 18.51 10.49
CA THR A 59 4.51 18.02 11.39
C THR A 59 4.42 18.82 12.68
N GLN A 60 5.26 19.82 12.86
CA GLN A 60 5.46 20.56 14.11
C GLN A 60 5.77 19.68 15.33
N LYS A 61 5.26 18.48 15.35
CA LYS A 61 5.46 17.48 16.38
C LYS A 61 6.91 17.06 16.49
N TYR A 62 7.64 17.11 15.36
CA TYR A 62 9.05 16.74 15.26
C TYR A 62 9.87 17.85 14.59
N ASN A 63 9.52 19.10 14.81
CA ASN A 63 10.21 20.22 14.21
C ASN A 63 11.50 20.51 14.99
N PHE A 64 12.63 20.21 14.39
CA PHE A 64 13.94 20.50 14.94
C PHE A 64 14.48 21.88 14.56
N GLY A 65 13.79 22.64 13.75
CA GLY A 65 14.09 23.95 13.15
C GLY A 65 15.27 24.72 13.74
N THR A 66 15.13 25.29 14.92
CA THR A 66 16.16 26.11 15.59
C THR A 66 16.83 25.44 16.77
N GLY A 67 16.36 24.29 17.19
CA GLY A 67 16.80 23.62 18.42
C GLY A 67 17.71 22.43 18.19
N TYR A 68 18.55 22.43 17.14
CA TYR A 68 19.44 21.31 16.88
C TYR A 68 20.82 21.74 16.37
N SER A 69 21.79 20.85 16.53
CA SER A 69 23.07 20.86 15.82
C SER A 69 23.37 19.49 15.23
N PHE A 70 24.15 19.45 14.17
CA PHE A 70 24.56 18.21 13.53
C PHE A 70 26.07 18.18 13.34
N ASP A 71 26.71 17.14 13.81
CA ASP A 71 28.13 16.88 13.60
C ASP A 71 28.32 15.90 12.44
N GLU A 72 28.75 16.43 11.31
CA GLU A 72 28.95 15.68 10.07
C GLU A 72 30.02 14.59 10.20
N SER A 73 31.04 14.83 11.00
CA SER A 73 32.18 13.92 11.13
C SER A 73 31.81 12.59 11.80
N ILE A 74 30.91 12.64 12.74
CA ILE A 74 30.45 11.49 13.52
C ILE A 74 28.99 11.12 13.25
N LYS A 75 28.33 11.83 12.34
CA LYS A 75 26.92 11.64 11.97
C LYS A 75 25.98 11.68 13.18
N LYS A 76 26.24 12.58 14.10
CA LYS A 76 25.42 12.80 15.29
C LYS A 76 24.55 14.03 15.17
N PHE A 77 23.33 13.87 15.55
CA PHE A 77 22.32 14.89 15.61
C PHE A 77 22.00 15.21 17.07
N THR A 78 22.16 16.46 17.50
CA THR A 78 21.93 16.88 18.86
C THR A 78 20.85 17.95 18.89
N LEU A 79 19.80 17.74 19.65
CA LEU A 79 18.78 18.74 19.93
C LEU A 79 19.28 19.68 21.02
N THR A 80 19.27 20.97 20.75
CA THR A 80 19.79 22.01 21.65
C THR A 80 18.69 22.91 22.21
N GLY A 81 17.48 22.82 21.71
CA GLY A 81 16.32 23.58 22.17
C GLY A 81 15.55 22.90 23.30
N ASP A 82 14.39 23.43 23.62
CA ASP A 82 13.47 22.78 24.56
C ASP A 82 12.79 21.57 23.92
N ILE A 83 13.36 20.42 24.15
CA ILE A 83 12.92 19.15 23.57
C ILE A 83 11.49 18.80 23.98
N GLN A 84 11.04 19.23 25.12
CA GLN A 84 9.70 18.94 25.61
C GLN A 84 8.63 19.59 24.73
N GLN A 85 8.90 20.77 24.19
CA GLN A 85 8.00 21.43 23.22
C GLN A 85 7.91 20.65 21.90
N LEU A 86 8.95 19.92 21.57
CA LEU A 86 9.01 19.11 20.35
C LEU A 86 8.38 17.71 20.52
N THR A 87 7.91 17.39 21.71
CA THR A 87 7.43 16.05 22.07
C THR A 87 8.46 14.94 21.83
N TRP A 88 9.72 15.32 21.75
CA TRP A 88 10.82 14.42 21.47
C TRP A 88 10.95 13.31 22.52
N LYS A 89 10.89 13.67 23.80
CA LYS A 89 11.05 12.73 24.90
C LYS A 89 9.99 11.63 24.89
N ASP A 90 8.78 11.99 24.50
CA ASP A 90 7.65 11.05 24.52
C ASP A 90 7.60 10.14 23.29
N ASN A 91 8.33 10.49 22.24
CA ASN A 91 8.20 9.82 20.95
C ASN A 91 9.52 9.33 20.35
N HIS A 92 10.65 9.45 21.06
CA HIS A 92 11.97 9.11 20.49
C HIS A 92 12.08 7.63 20.11
N ASP A 93 11.52 6.71 20.89
CA ASP A 93 11.51 5.28 20.57
C ASP A 93 10.68 4.99 19.32
N GLU A 94 9.57 5.68 19.15
CA GLU A 94 8.74 5.58 17.96
C GLU A 94 9.47 6.11 16.73
N ILE A 95 10.16 7.23 16.86
CA ILE A 95 10.96 7.82 15.78
C ILE A 95 12.04 6.84 15.31
N VAL A 96 12.81 6.28 16.22
CA VAL A 96 13.87 5.32 15.91
C VAL A 96 13.29 4.02 15.36
N LYS A 97 12.28 3.46 16.02
CA LYS A 97 11.62 2.22 15.64
C LYS A 97 11.01 2.28 14.24
N ASN A 98 10.49 3.44 13.86
CA ASN A 98 9.83 3.63 12.58
C ASN A 98 10.78 4.09 11.47
N ASN A 99 12.09 4.18 11.73
CA ASN A 99 13.09 4.65 10.76
C ASN A 99 12.69 5.99 10.11
N LEU A 100 12.27 6.95 10.90
CA LEU A 100 11.88 8.26 10.40
C LEU A 100 13.08 9.01 9.81
N TYR A 101 12.81 9.90 8.88
CA TYR A 101 13.80 10.63 8.12
C TYR A 101 13.72 12.12 8.41
N SER A 102 14.83 12.80 8.33
CA SER A 102 14.94 14.23 8.57
C SER A 102 15.80 14.88 7.50
N CYS A 103 15.38 16.03 7.03
CA CYS A 103 16.17 16.90 6.17
C CYS A 103 16.71 18.04 7.01
N LEU A 104 18.02 18.18 7.09
CA LEU A 104 18.70 19.18 7.89
C LEU A 104 19.03 20.45 7.11
N GLU A 105 18.78 20.46 5.81
CA GLU A 105 19.03 21.59 4.93
C GLU A 105 17.73 22.15 4.36
N THR A 106 17.70 23.43 4.07
CA THR A 106 16.51 24.09 3.48
C THR A 106 16.13 23.50 2.11
N SER A 107 17.13 23.06 1.35
CA SER A 107 16.92 22.46 0.02
C SER A 107 16.64 20.95 0.05
N CYS A 108 16.87 20.32 1.19
CA CYS A 108 16.78 18.87 1.36
C CYS A 108 17.59 18.05 0.34
N ASN A 109 18.75 18.51 -0.04
CA ASN A 109 19.66 17.77 -0.94
C ASN A 109 20.18 16.49 -0.30
N VAL A 110 20.33 16.49 1.01
CA VAL A 110 20.70 15.32 1.81
C VAL A 110 19.66 15.10 2.88
N VAL A 111 19.12 13.91 2.93
CA VAL A 111 18.16 13.49 3.95
C VAL A 111 18.84 12.50 4.87
N TYR A 112 18.60 12.63 6.16
CA TYR A 112 19.21 11.80 7.18
C TYR A 112 18.21 10.82 7.77
N LYS A 113 18.53 9.55 7.68
CA LYS A 113 17.78 8.48 8.35
C LYS A 113 18.21 8.40 9.81
N ILE A 114 17.27 8.44 10.72
CA ILE A 114 17.51 8.22 12.14
C ILE A 114 17.62 6.73 12.38
N THR A 115 18.80 6.28 12.80
CA THR A 115 19.08 4.86 13.02
C THR A 115 19.17 4.49 14.51
N GLY A 116 19.16 5.49 15.40
CA GLY A 116 19.18 5.30 16.83
C GLY A 116 19.35 6.63 17.58
N TYR A 117 19.44 6.56 18.89
CA TYR A 117 19.84 7.67 19.73
C TYR A 117 20.74 7.15 20.85
N GLN A 118 21.63 7.97 21.33
CA GLN A 118 22.61 7.58 22.35
C GLN A 118 22.16 8.01 23.75
N ASN A 119 21.79 9.27 23.87
CA ASN A 119 21.18 9.87 25.03
C ASN A 119 20.30 11.01 24.55
N GLU A 120 19.22 11.30 25.22
CA GLU A 120 18.52 12.53 24.94
C GLU A 120 19.44 13.74 25.21
N PRO A 121 19.55 14.70 24.31
CA PRO A 121 18.83 14.84 23.01
C PRO A 121 19.62 14.38 21.78
N THR A 122 20.45 13.39 21.88
CA THR A 122 21.35 12.98 20.79
C THR A 122 20.77 11.81 20.00
N MET A 123 20.60 11.99 18.70
CA MET A 123 20.22 10.95 17.77
C MET A 123 21.39 10.53 16.87
N ILE A 124 21.42 9.27 16.50
CA ILE A 124 22.34 8.75 15.50
C ILE A 124 21.64 8.80 14.16
N VAL A 125 22.24 9.44 13.17
CA VAL A 125 21.71 9.60 11.85
C VAL A 125 22.67 9.10 10.78
N GLN A 126 22.12 8.70 9.65
CA GLN A 126 22.85 8.25 8.48
C GLN A 126 22.41 9.07 7.27
N PRO A 127 23.31 9.68 6.50
CA PRO A 127 22.92 10.43 5.32
C PRO A 127 22.41 9.50 4.23
N ILE A 128 21.37 9.97 3.54
CA ILE A 128 20.82 9.32 2.36
C ILE A 128 20.80 10.38 1.26
N SER A 129 21.59 10.18 0.21
CA SER A 129 21.59 11.07 -0.95
C SER A 129 20.43 10.74 -1.88
N TYR A 130 19.67 11.74 -2.24
CA TYR A 130 18.67 11.68 -3.31
C TYR A 130 19.16 12.55 -4.46
N SER A 131 19.57 11.95 -5.55
CA SER A 131 19.83 12.67 -6.76
C SER A 131 18.53 12.81 -7.56
N SER A 132 18.13 14.04 -7.89
CA SER A 132 17.09 14.41 -8.86
C SER A 132 15.97 13.36 -9.05
N ASP A 133 15.31 12.98 -7.98
CA ASP A 133 14.33 11.91 -8.04
C ASP A 133 13.05 12.41 -8.71
N SER A 134 12.73 11.80 -9.83
CA SER A 134 11.39 11.90 -10.40
C SER A 134 10.44 10.98 -9.64
N TYR A 135 9.14 11.23 -9.74
CA TYR A 135 8.15 10.31 -9.19
C TYR A 135 8.36 8.87 -9.72
N ALA A 136 8.79 8.72 -10.97
CA ALA A 136 9.09 7.42 -11.56
C ALA A 136 10.18 6.65 -10.81
N ASP A 137 11.20 7.34 -10.30
CA ASP A 137 12.29 6.70 -9.55
C ASP A 137 11.82 6.16 -8.21
N THR A 138 10.78 6.75 -7.64
CA THR A 138 10.20 6.31 -6.36
C THR A 138 9.36 5.04 -6.49
N LEU A 139 8.99 4.63 -7.70
CA LEU A 139 8.13 3.49 -7.97
C LEU A 139 8.86 2.15 -8.13
N THR A 140 10.16 2.07 -7.80
CA THR A 140 10.89 0.80 -7.84
C THR A 140 10.40 -0.15 -6.74
N ASN A 141 10.24 -1.43 -7.09
CA ASN A 141 9.57 -2.44 -6.25
C ASN A 141 10.59 -3.32 -5.52
N THR A 142 11.32 -2.76 -4.56
CA THR A 142 12.39 -3.45 -3.82
C THR A 142 11.93 -4.08 -2.52
N ILE A 143 10.85 -3.58 -1.93
CA ILE A 143 10.35 -4.00 -0.62
C ILE A 143 8.92 -4.51 -0.76
N ASN A 144 8.63 -5.68 -0.18
CA ASN A 144 7.27 -6.22 -0.11
C ASN A 144 6.45 -5.49 0.96
N SER A 145 5.22 -5.10 0.63
CA SER A 145 4.27 -4.65 1.64
C SER A 145 3.85 -5.80 2.58
N THR A 146 3.36 -5.47 3.75
CA THR A 146 2.90 -6.47 4.72
C THR A 146 1.75 -7.31 4.16
N ILE A 147 0.83 -6.69 3.41
CA ILE A 147 -0.27 -7.43 2.79
C ILE A 147 0.24 -8.39 1.70
N LYS A 148 1.27 -7.99 0.91
CA LYS A 148 1.90 -8.89 -0.04
C LYS A 148 2.52 -10.10 0.66
N THR A 149 3.27 -9.86 1.72
CA THR A 149 3.89 -10.93 2.52
C THR A 149 2.82 -11.90 3.09
N THR A 150 1.69 -11.37 3.51
CA THR A 150 0.55 -12.18 3.99
C THR A 150 -0.03 -13.05 2.86
N LEU A 151 -0.22 -12.49 1.67
CA LEU A 151 -0.71 -13.22 0.50
C LEU A 151 0.27 -14.30 0.03
N ASP A 152 1.55 -14.00 0.02
CA ASP A 152 2.62 -14.96 -0.33
C ASP A 152 2.64 -16.13 0.66
N THR A 153 2.51 -15.84 1.94
CA THR A 153 2.43 -16.87 2.99
C THR A 153 1.20 -17.74 2.82
N TRP A 154 0.05 -17.14 2.55
CA TRP A 154 -1.16 -17.89 2.25
C TRP A 154 -0.99 -18.78 1.03
N TYR A 155 -0.42 -18.26 -0.06
CA TYR A 155 -0.16 -19.05 -1.28
C TYR A 155 0.75 -20.23 -1.00
N LYS A 156 1.86 -19.99 -0.33
CA LYS A 156 2.84 -21.03 0.03
C LYS A 156 2.18 -22.17 0.80
N ASN A 157 1.29 -21.85 1.72
CA ASN A 157 0.65 -22.84 2.60
C ASN A 157 -0.54 -23.56 1.96
N ASN A 158 -1.19 -22.98 0.95
CA ASN A 158 -2.45 -23.51 0.43
C ASN A 158 -2.42 -23.83 -1.07
N MET A 159 -1.55 -23.19 -1.86
CA MET A 159 -1.64 -23.21 -3.32
C MET A 159 -0.42 -23.80 -4.02
N THR A 160 0.66 -24.09 -3.31
CA THR A 160 1.92 -24.58 -3.92
C THR A 160 1.73 -25.87 -4.73
N ALA A 161 0.89 -26.78 -4.23
CA ALA A 161 0.58 -28.04 -4.92
C ALA A 161 -0.22 -27.82 -6.23
N TYR A 162 -0.84 -26.66 -6.40
CA TYR A 162 -1.69 -26.33 -7.54
C TYR A 162 -1.05 -25.36 -8.53
N THR A 163 0.22 -25.01 -8.33
CA THR A 163 0.95 -24.03 -9.16
C THR A 163 0.90 -24.36 -10.65
N SER A 164 0.92 -25.65 -11.02
CA SER A 164 0.86 -26.10 -12.42
C SER A 164 -0.42 -25.72 -13.14
N TYR A 165 -1.51 -25.45 -12.43
CA TYR A 165 -2.81 -25.04 -12.99
C TYR A 165 -2.96 -23.52 -13.08
N LEU A 166 -2.02 -22.76 -12.52
CA LEU A 166 -2.12 -21.32 -12.42
C LEU A 166 -1.37 -20.62 -13.55
N ALA A 167 -1.97 -19.53 -14.02
CA ALA A 167 -1.39 -18.68 -15.04
C ALA A 167 -0.70 -17.48 -14.42
N ASP A 168 0.46 -17.12 -14.96
CA ASP A 168 1.09 -15.83 -14.72
C ASP A 168 0.37 -14.77 -15.52
N THR A 169 -0.43 -13.96 -14.86
CA THR A 169 -1.15 -12.84 -15.48
C THR A 169 -0.89 -11.58 -14.68
N THR A 170 -1.10 -10.43 -15.31
CA THR A 170 -0.83 -9.14 -14.68
C THR A 170 -1.83 -8.84 -13.56
N PHE A 171 -1.28 -8.45 -12.40
CA PHE A 171 -1.98 -7.74 -11.34
C PHE A 171 -1.54 -6.28 -11.36
N CYS A 172 -2.46 -5.35 -11.47
CA CYS A 172 -2.16 -3.94 -11.63
C CYS A 172 -2.31 -3.16 -10.32
N ASN A 173 -1.20 -2.69 -9.76
CA ASN A 173 -1.21 -1.74 -8.66
C ASN A 173 -1.03 -0.32 -9.23
N ASP A 174 -2.03 0.19 -9.94
CA ASP A 174 -1.95 1.45 -10.70
C ASP A 174 -1.67 2.66 -9.80
N ARG A 175 -0.41 3.03 -9.67
CA ARG A 175 0.07 4.21 -8.95
C ARG A 175 0.23 5.43 -9.85
N SER A 176 -0.34 5.44 -11.04
CA SER A 176 -0.35 6.61 -11.91
C SER A 176 -1.07 7.78 -11.25
N VAL A 177 -0.45 8.95 -11.25
CA VAL A 177 -1.00 10.16 -10.62
C VAL A 177 -1.93 10.86 -11.59
N THR A 178 -3.12 11.22 -11.12
CA THR A 178 -4.15 11.94 -11.88
C THR A 178 -4.50 13.30 -11.30
N GLY A 179 -3.97 13.62 -10.12
CA GLY A 179 -4.06 14.91 -9.47
C GLY A 179 -3.02 14.98 -8.37
N GLY A 180 -2.49 16.16 -8.09
CA GLY A 180 -1.34 16.32 -7.23
C GLY A 180 -0.02 15.99 -7.95
N SER A 181 1.05 15.83 -7.20
CA SER A 181 2.41 15.67 -7.73
C SER A 181 3.00 14.26 -7.57
N GLY A 182 2.31 13.38 -6.89
CA GLY A 182 2.73 12.01 -6.65
C GLY A 182 3.49 11.81 -5.36
N TYR A 183 4.37 12.71 -4.99
CA TYR A 183 5.18 12.61 -3.78
C TYR A 183 5.31 13.92 -3.00
N LEU A 184 4.61 14.94 -3.43
CA LEU A 184 4.49 16.19 -2.70
C LEU A 184 3.13 16.24 -2.04
N THR A 185 3.07 16.68 -0.81
CA THR A 185 1.84 16.64 -0.04
C THR A 185 0.82 17.72 -0.40
N THR A 186 1.21 18.70 -1.18
CA THR A 186 0.32 19.79 -1.58
C THR A 186 0.43 20.02 -3.08
N PRO A 187 -0.64 19.90 -3.83
CA PRO A 187 -2.00 19.44 -3.42
C PRO A 187 -2.08 17.94 -3.15
N THR A 188 -3.24 17.50 -2.60
CA THR A 188 -3.54 16.07 -2.41
C THR A 188 -3.25 15.26 -3.67
N THR A 189 -2.55 14.16 -3.53
CA THR A 189 -2.26 13.22 -4.63
C THR A 189 -3.43 12.27 -4.82
N TYR A 190 -3.93 12.18 -6.07
CA TYR A 190 -4.96 11.22 -6.47
C TYR A 190 -4.39 10.22 -7.47
N TYR A 191 -4.63 8.94 -7.24
CA TYR A 191 -4.18 7.86 -8.12
C TYR A 191 -5.21 7.52 -9.20
N GLY A 192 -4.78 6.75 -10.21
CA GLY A 192 -5.56 6.48 -11.41
C GLY A 192 -6.96 5.93 -11.16
N ALA A 193 -7.08 4.97 -10.25
CA ALA A 193 -8.37 4.39 -9.88
C ALA A 193 -9.34 5.43 -9.27
N PHE A 194 -8.83 6.42 -8.51
CA PHE A 194 -9.68 7.46 -7.96
C PHE A 194 -10.39 8.26 -9.06
N ASN A 195 -9.63 8.71 -10.05
CA ASN A 195 -10.22 9.47 -11.15
C ASN A 195 -11.22 8.64 -11.98
N ARG A 196 -10.87 7.37 -12.25
CA ARG A 196 -11.77 6.48 -13.01
C ARG A 196 -13.07 6.18 -12.30
N LEU A 197 -13.00 5.81 -11.03
CA LEU A 197 -14.16 5.24 -10.31
C LEU A 197 -14.96 6.28 -9.54
N TYR A 198 -14.28 7.26 -8.92
CA TYR A 198 -14.96 8.32 -8.17
C TYR A 198 -15.51 9.41 -9.08
N ASN A 199 -14.65 9.96 -9.97
CA ASN A 199 -15.05 11.11 -10.80
C ASN A 199 -15.83 10.71 -12.05
N ARG A 200 -15.38 9.65 -12.77
CA ARG A 200 -15.89 9.31 -14.10
C ARG A 200 -16.81 8.09 -14.14
N ARG A 201 -16.73 7.20 -13.17
CA ARG A 201 -17.45 5.91 -13.13
C ARG A 201 -17.15 5.04 -14.37
N THR A 202 -15.93 5.08 -14.85
CA THR A 202 -15.47 4.34 -16.04
C THR A 202 -14.28 3.46 -15.67
N PRO A 203 -14.52 2.24 -15.15
CA PRO A 203 -13.47 1.30 -14.79
C PRO A 203 -12.63 0.89 -16.01
N SER A 204 -11.37 0.55 -15.80
CA SER A 204 -10.45 0.14 -16.85
C SER A 204 -9.47 -0.91 -16.36
N LEU A 205 -9.22 -1.94 -17.17
CA LEU A 205 -8.19 -2.94 -16.92
C LEU A 205 -6.81 -2.51 -17.47
N LYS A 206 -6.70 -1.30 -18.02
CA LYS A 206 -5.44 -0.80 -18.55
C LYS A 206 -4.51 -0.45 -17.40
N CYS A 207 -3.33 -1.07 -17.38
CA CYS A 207 -2.23 -0.76 -16.50
C CYS A 207 -1.20 0.11 -17.23
N ALA A 208 -1.07 1.37 -16.84
CA ALA A 208 -0.30 2.34 -17.63
C ALA A 208 1.21 2.17 -17.43
N GLN A 209 1.66 1.98 -16.18
CA GLN A 209 3.07 1.97 -15.81
C GLN A 209 3.64 0.56 -15.76
N ALA A 210 4.86 0.38 -16.26
CA ALA A 210 5.53 -0.94 -16.23
C ALA A 210 5.75 -1.44 -14.80
N ASN A 211 6.15 -0.56 -13.90
CA ASN A 211 6.42 -0.88 -12.49
C ASN A 211 5.17 -1.25 -11.68
N ASP A 212 3.98 -1.05 -12.25
CA ASP A 212 2.71 -1.39 -11.63
C ASP A 212 2.12 -2.72 -12.15
N LYS A 213 2.76 -3.34 -13.14
CA LYS A 213 2.34 -4.59 -13.78
C LYS A 213 3.00 -5.79 -13.12
N PHE A 214 2.45 -6.23 -12.02
CA PHE A 214 3.00 -7.33 -11.25
C PHE A 214 2.72 -8.68 -11.90
N THR A 215 3.81 -9.42 -12.21
CA THR A 215 3.79 -10.79 -12.74
C THR A 215 4.99 -11.58 -12.18
N LEU A 216 5.08 -12.88 -12.45
CA LEU A 216 6.26 -13.69 -12.10
C LEU A 216 7.47 -13.35 -12.96
N THR A 217 7.26 -12.75 -14.14
CA THR A 217 8.28 -12.56 -15.18
C THR A 217 8.66 -11.10 -15.44
N THR A 218 7.85 -10.13 -15.03
CA THR A 218 8.15 -8.71 -15.17
C THR A 218 9.22 -8.29 -14.17
N GLU A 219 10.45 -8.05 -14.63
CA GLU A 219 11.60 -7.78 -13.75
C GLU A 219 11.38 -6.57 -12.82
N SER A 220 10.83 -5.48 -13.33
CA SER A 220 10.56 -4.26 -12.55
C SER A 220 9.39 -4.37 -11.56
N ALA A 221 8.57 -5.43 -11.66
CA ALA A 221 7.41 -5.67 -10.81
C ALA A 221 7.21 -7.18 -10.58
N LYS A 222 8.31 -7.86 -10.19
CA LYS A 222 8.34 -9.30 -10.03
C LYS A 222 7.63 -9.76 -8.78
N LEU A 223 6.77 -10.76 -8.95
CA LEU A 223 6.13 -11.52 -7.87
C LEU A 223 6.93 -12.78 -7.53
N ASP A 224 6.83 -13.22 -6.30
CA ASP A 224 7.34 -14.51 -5.83
C ASP A 224 6.34 -15.64 -6.11
N TYR A 225 5.04 -15.31 -6.07
CA TYR A 225 3.91 -16.22 -6.31
C TYR A 225 2.83 -15.52 -7.15
N PRO A 226 2.06 -16.26 -7.99
CA PRO A 226 1.01 -15.69 -8.84
C PRO A 226 -0.27 -15.40 -8.04
N VAL A 227 -0.15 -14.56 -7.01
CA VAL A 227 -1.23 -14.16 -6.12
C VAL A 227 -1.20 -12.67 -5.85
N SER A 228 -2.37 -12.05 -5.78
CA SER A 228 -2.54 -10.65 -5.40
C SER A 228 -3.93 -10.40 -4.83
N LEU A 229 -4.37 -9.15 -4.84
CA LEU A 229 -5.75 -8.73 -4.55
C LEU A 229 -6.46 -8.35 -5.85
N ILE A 230 -7.80 -8.30 -5.79
CA ILE A 230 -8.60 -7.71 -6.86
C ILE A 230 -8.35 -6.20 -6.93
N THR A 231 -8.35 -5.63 -8.11
CA THR A 231 -8.31 -4.17 -8.27
C THR A 231 -9.69 -3.57 -8.03
N ALA A 232 -9.75 -2.29 -7.69
CA ALA A 232 -11.02 -1.57 -7.55
C ALA A 232 -11.77 -1.47 -8.90
N ASP A 233 -11.03 -1.37 -10.01
CA ASP A 233 -11.59 -1.38 -11.36
C ASP A 233 -12.28 -2.72 -11.68
N GLU A 234 -11.66 -3.86 -11.34
CA GLU A 234 -12.27 -5.19 -11.48
C GLU A 234 -13.50 -5.34 -10.59
N ALA A 235 -13.41 -4.87 -9.34
CA ALA A 235 -14.54 -4.88 -8.42
C ALA A 235 -15.69 -3.99 -8.93
N SER A 236 -15.39 -2.87 -9.59
CA SER A 236 -16.38 -2.03 -10.24
C SER A 236 -17.04 -2.71 -11.43
N MET A 237 -16.28 -3.39 -12.27
CA MET A 237 -16.81 -4.19 -13.39
C MET A 237 -17.70 -5.34 -12.91
N ALA A 238 -17.42 -5.87 -11.72
CA ALA A 238 -18.22 -6.92 -11.09
C ALA A 238 -19.54 -6.41 -10.49
N GLY A 239 -19.73 -5.09 -10.36
CA GLY A 239 -20.96 -4.48 -9.83
C GLY A 239 -20.77 -3.56 -8.64
N GLY A 240 -19.53 -3.37 -8.14
CA GLY A 240 -19.21 -2.42 -7.07
C GLY A 240 -19.21 -0.97 -7.59
N VAL A 241 -19.92 -0.09 -6.93
CA VAL A 241 -19.98 1.34 -7.28
C VAL A 241 -19.73 2.18 -6.02
N TYR A 242 -19.00 3.29 -6.16
CA TYR A 242 -18.78 4.20 -5.05
C TYR A 242 -20.11 4.70 -4.47
N ASN A 243 -20.26 4.55 -3.16
CA ASN A 243 -21.41 5.00 -2.38
C ASN A 243 -22.77 4.44 -2.83
N ILE A 244 -22.78 3.27 -3.50
CA ILE A 244 -24.00 2.57 -3.85
C ILE A 244 -23.91 1.15 -3.30
N ALA A 245 -24.79 0.82 -2.36
CA ALA A 245 -24.88 -0.51 -1.80
C ALA A 245 -25.30 -1.53 -2.87
N ASN A 246 -24.62 -2.67 -2.91
CA ASN A 246 -24.95 -3.79 -3.77
C ASN A 246 -24.62 -5.12 -3.08
N SER A 247 -25.62 -5.78 -2.53
CA SER A 247 -25.47 -7.09 -1.90
C SER A 247 -25.63 -8.26 -2.88
N ASN A 248 -25.90 -7.97 -4.17
CA ASN A 248 -26.28 -8.99 -5.17
C ASN A 248 -25.12 -9.42 -6.07
N TYR A 249 -23.91 -8.92 -5.86
CA TYR A 249 -22.77 -9.32 -6.68
C TYR A 249 -21.80 -10.22 -5.91
N TYR A 250 -21.03 -11.05 -6.63
CA TYR A 250 -20.23 -12.13 -6.05
C TYR A 250 -19.10 -11.68 -5.10
N LEU A 251 -18.71 -10.42 -5.12
CA LEU A 251 -17.69 -9.89 -4.19
C LEU A 251 -18.29 -9.48 -2.85
N TYR A 252 -19.60 -9.31 -2.77
CA TYR A 252 -20.26 -9.00 -1.51
C TYR A 252 -20.08 -10.14 -0.50
N ASN A 253 -19.65 -9.80 0.70
CA ASN A 253 -19.48 -10.75 1.79
C ASN A 253 -19.82 -10.16 3.17
N GLY A 254 -20.37 -8.94 3.21
CA GLY A 254 -20.72 -8.27 4.47
C GLY A 254 -19.51 -7.81 5.31
N GLN A 255 -18.29 -7.84 4.76
CA GLN A 255 -17.05 -7.45 5.44
C GLN A 255 -16.32 -6.37 4.67
N TYR A 256 -15.49 -5.58 5.37
CA TYR A 256 -14.49 -4.76 4.71
C TYR A 256 -13.39 -5.62 4.12
N THR A 257 -13.09 -5.43 2.85
CA THR A 257 -11.97 -6.11 2.17
C THR A 257 -11.14 -5.13 1.37
N TRP A 258 -9.83 -5.29 1.45
CA TRP A 258 -8.89 -4.49 0.67
C TRP A 258 -8.92 -4.84 -0.82
N THR A 259 -8.76 -3.84 -1.65
CA THR A 259 -8.38 -4.01 -3.06
C THR A 259 -6.89 -3.72 -3.26
N LEU A 260 -6.37 -3.97 -4.46
CA LEU A 260 -4.99 -3.63 -4.84
C LEU A 260 -4.82 -2.14 -5.21
N SER A 261 -5.89 -1.41 -5.38
CA SER A 261 -5.87 -0.09 -6.00
C SER A 261 -5.64 1.02 -4.98
N PRO A 262 -4.54 1.81 -5.08
CA PRO A 262 -4.37 3.02 -4.32
C PRO A 262 -5.46 4.03 -4.67
N SER A 263 -5.84 4.85 -3.70
CA SER A 263 -6.86 5.88 -3.88
C SER A 263 -6.24 7.27 -3.89
N ARG A 264 -5.69 7.71 -2.78
CA ARG A 264 -5.09 9.03 -2.63
C ARG A 264 -4.07 9.09 -1.50
N PHE A 265 -3.25 10.14 -1.52
CA PHE A 265 -2.55 10.66 -0.35
C PHE A 265 -3.14 12.04 -0.02
N GLU A 266 -3.78 12.14 1.12
CA GLU A 266 -4.45 13.37 1.57
C GLU A 266 -3.45 14.31 2.24
N SER A 267 -3.20 15.46 1.59
CA SER A 267 -2.19 16.41 2.04
C SER A 267 -2.54 17.10 3.36
N TYR A 268 -3.81 17.39 3.59
CA TYR A 268 -4.23 18.14 4.76
C TYR A 268 -4.12 17.33 6.06
N TYR A 269 -4.53 16.06 6.01
CA TYR A 269 -4.49 15.16 7.17
C TYR A 269 -3.29 14.21 7.15
N SER A 270 -2.47 14.26 6.11
CA SER A 270 -1.28 13.42 5.94
C SER A 270 -1.57 11.93 6.07
N PHE A 271 -2.57 11.42 5.37
CA PHE A 271 -2.86 9.98 5.35
C PHE A 271 -2.98 9.41 3.94
N ALA A 272 -2.54 8.16 3.82
CA ALA A 272 -2.67 7.35 2.61
C ALA A 272 -3.94 6.52 2.64
N SER A 273 -4.62 6.41 1.49
CA SER A 273 -5.85 5.65 1.37
C SER A 273 -5.80 4.67 0.20
N VAL A 274 -6.44 3.51 0.39
CA VAL A 274 -6.61 2.45 -0.60
C VAL A 274 -8.12 2.19 -0.77
N TRP A 275 -8.51 1.82 -1.98
CA TRP A 275 -9.87 1.37 -2.24
C TRP A 275 -10.20 0.08 -1.48
N SER A 276 -11.39 0.00 -0.96
CA SER A 276 -11.94 -1.20 -0.33
C SER A 276 -13.34 -1.51 -0.85
N VAL A 277 -13.76 -2.77 -0.71
CA VAL A 277 -15.18 -3.14 -0.73
C VAL A 277 -15.68 -3.07 0.71
N ASP A 278 -16.74 -2.33 0.96
CA ASP A 278 -17.31 -2.18 2.30
C ASP A 278 -18.43 -3.22 2.60
N PRO A 279 -18.92 -3.31 3.85
CA PRO A 279 -19.94 -4.29 4.23
C PRO A 279 -21.29 -4.13 3.51
N SER A 280 -21.53 -3.03 2.84
CA SER A 280 -22.73 -2.85 2.00
C SER A 280 -22.54 -3.35 0.56
N GLY A 281 -21.32 -3.76 0.20
CA GLY A 281 -20.91 -4.09 -1.16
C GLY A 281 -20.55 -2.87 -2.01
N SER A 282 -20.54 -1.67 -1.44
CA SER A 282 -20.09 -0.46 -2.12
C SER A 282 -18.57 -0.41 -2.22
N LEU A 283 -18.04 0.26 -3.24
CA LEU A 283 -16.64 0.63 -3.30
C LEU A 283 -16.38 1.89 -2.47
N ASN A 284 -15.30 1.90 -1.71
CA ASN A 284 -14.95 3.01 -0.83
C ASN A 284 -13.49 3.45 -1.02
N PRO A 285 -13.23 4.72 -1.45
CA PRO A 285 -11.89 5.25 -1.66
C PRO A 285 -11.24 5.91 -0.43
N TRP A 286 -11.96 5.98 0.69
CA TRP A 286 -11.60 6.80 1.85
C TRP A 286 -11.02 6.01 3.02
N ARG A 287 -10.51 4.80 2.77
CA ARG A 287 -10.05 3.95 3.86
C ARG A 287 -8.55 4.06 4.05
N ASP A 288 -8.18 4.50 5.24
CA ASP A 288 -6.78 4.64 5.63
C ASP A 288 -6.10 3.30 5.64
N VAL A 289 -4.87 3.27 5.20
CA VAL A 289 -4.04 2.05 5.12
C VAL A 289 -3.85 1.35 6.47
N THR A 290 -4.13 2.03 7.58
CA THR A 290 -4.08 1.48 8.94
C THR A 290 -5.36 0.77 9.39
N ASN A 291 -6.42 0.80 8.60
CA ASN A 291 -7.65 0.09 8.97
C ASN A 291 -7.42 -1.43 9.00
N SER A 292 -8.15 -2.11 9.90
CA SER A 292 -8.12 -3.57 10.02
C SER A 292 -9.19 -4.19 9.13
N PHE A 293 -8.83 -4.56 7.91
CA PHE A 293 -9.74 -5.15 6.92
C PHE A 293 -9.23 -6.51 6.44
N GLY A 294 -10.15 -7.31 5.90
CA GLY A 294 -9.83 -8.60 5.34
C GLY A 294 -9.06 -8.51 4.02
N ALA A 295 -8.22 -9.49 3.76
CA ALA A 295 -7.61 -9.73 2.47
C ALA A 295 -8.26 -10.95 1.80
N ARG A 296 -8.53 -10.85 0.49
CA ARG A 296 -9.05 -11.96 -0.32
C ARG A 296 -8.06 -12.25 -1.46
N PRO A 297 -7.25 -13.31 -1.34
CA PRO A 297 -6.33 -13.70 -2.40
C PRO A 297 -7.01 -13.88 -3.74
N VAL A 298 -6.36 -13.41 -4.79
CA VAL A 298 -6.77 -13.58 -6.20
C VAL A 298 -5.69 -14.34 -6.93
N ILE A 299 -6.09 -15.37 -7.65
CA ILE A 299 -5.25 -16.21 -8.52
C ILE A 299 -5.88 -16.31 -9.91
N ASN A 300 -5.12 -16.79 -10.88
CA ASN A 300 -5.62 -16.99 -12.24
C ASN A 300 -5.39 -18.44 -12.68
N LEU A 301 -6.43 -19.09 -13.19
CA LEU A 301 -6.32 -20.40 -13.81
C LEU A 301 -5.77 -20.27 -15.23
N LYS A 302 -5.01 -21.27 -15.67
CA LYS A 302 -4.63 -21.41 -17.08
C LYS A 302 -5.86 -21.59 -17.96
N ALA A 303 -5.75 -21.22 -19.23
CA ALA A 303 -6.87 -21.28 -20.18
C ALA A 303 -7.34 -22.71 -20.49
N ASP A 304 -6.43 -23.66 -20.37
CA ASP A 304 -6.64 -25.11 -20.59
C ASP A 304 -7.09 -25.87 -19.34
N THR A 305 -7.30 -25.17 -18.22
CA THR A 305 -7.77 -25.79 -16.98
C THR A 305 -9.15 -26.40 -17.16
N GLN A 306 -9.26 -27.69 -16.94
CA GLN A 306 -10.51 -28.44 -17.08
C GLN A 306 -11.33 -28.41 -15.80
N ILE A 307 -12.64 -28.23 -15.96
CA ILE A 307 -13.64 -28.35 -14.90
C ILE A 307 -14.30 -29.71 -15.00
N THR A 308 -14.30 -30.47 -13.92
CA THR A 308 -14.83 -31.85 -13.90
C THR A 308 -16.22 -31.98 -13.33
N LYS A 309 -16.61 -31.04 -12.46
CA LYS A 309 -17.89 -31.07 -11.75
C LYS A 309 -18.35 -29.65 -11.45
N GLY A 310 -19.60 -29.52 -11.07
CA GLY A 310 -20.22 -28.29 -10.60
C GLY A 310 -20.88 -27.49 -11.71
N ASP A 311 -21.75 -26.59 -11.31
CA ASP A 311 -22.45 -25.62 -12.17
C ASP A 311 -22.10 -24.16 -11.81
N GLY A 312 -21.18 -23.97 -10.86
CA GLY A 312 -20.71 -22.65 -10.42
C GLY A 312 -21.58 -22.00 -9.34
N THR A 313 -22.59 -22.69 -8.83
CA THR A 313 -23.36 -22.20 -7.70
C THR A 313 -22.62 -22.46 -6.38
N ALA A 314 -23.01 -21.75 -5.32
CA ALA A 314 -22.45 -21.96 -3.99
C ALA A 314 -22.69 -23.38 -3.43
N LEU A 315 -23.80 -24.04 -3.85
CA LEU A 315 -24.14 -25.41 -3.44
C LEU A 315 -23.47 -26.46 -4.31
N ASN A 316 -23.05 -26.10 -5.52
CA ASN A 316 -22.42 -27.01 -6.49
C ASN A 316 -21.28 -26.29 -7.22
N PRO A 317 -20.20 -25.92 -6.51
CA PRO A 317 -19.09 -25.17 -7.07
C PRO A 317 -18.35 -25.99 -8.14
N TYR A 318 -17.76 -25.29 -9.08
CA TYR A 318 -16.87 -25.92 -10.06
C TYR A 318 -15.70 -26.62 -9.36
N VAL A 319 -15.39 -27.83 -9.80
CA VAL A 319 -14.22 -28.59 -9.36
C VAL A 319 -13.20 -28.64 -10.50
N VAL A 320 -12.03 -28.10 -10.24
CA VAL A 320 -10.91 -28.17 -11.18
C VAL A 320 -10.36 -29.60 -11.19
N LYS A 321 -10.07 -30.12 -12.39
CA LYS A 321 -9.40 -31.42 -12.53
C LYS A 321 -7.98 -31.29 -12.01
N SER A 322 -7.68 -32.02 -10.96
CA SER A 322 -6.35 -32.20 -10.41
C SER A 322 -5.58 -33.32 -11.12
#